data_a70050a331dfec1931d3acb868155ab6
#
_entry.id   a70050a331dfec1931d3acb868155ab6
#
_cell.length_a   1.000
_cell.length_b   1.000
_cell.length_c   1.000
_cell.angle_alpha   90.00
_cell.angle_beta   90.00
_cell.angle_gamma   90.00
#
_symmetry.space_group_name_H-M   'P 1'
#
loop_
_entity.id
_entity.type
_entity.pdbx_description
1 polymer ?
#
loop_
_entity_poly.entity_id
_entity_poly.type
_entity_poly.pdbx_seq_one_letter_code
_entity_poly.pdbx_strand_id
1 'polypeptide(L)'
;MKKIILLLSSAFLISMNISAQEGTPSVKIFSNFNYDISTEEGEQAFKEFELKRAYLGYSYNIDEKFSTKITFDVGSNSTGSAYTAFLKIASLKWKASDKLTLNSGMVGTKNFKFMEKSWGRRYIEKSAQDKYKWANSADLGLTVDYKISDNISLDAQVLNGEGYKKTQASNGLFRGGLGITFKTSSKLTLRLHQDITPRS
;
A
#
# COMPACT_ATOMS: atom_id res chain seq x y z
N MET A 1 30.83 46.29 38.01
CA MET A 1 31.35 46.01 36.68
C MET A 1 30.69 44.71 36.20
N LYS A 2 29.70 44.79 35.32
CA LYS A 2 28.99 43.63 34.77
C LYS A 2 29.75 43.13 33.55
N LYS A 3 30.26 41.90 33.58
CA LYS A 3 30.90 41.26 32.44
C LYS A 3 29.79 40.71 31.52
N ILE A 4 29.66 41.24 30.32
CA ILE A 4 28.81 40.75 29.25
C ILE A 4 29.60 39.61 28.56
N ILE A 5 29.15 38.38 28.69
CA ILE A 5 29.67 37.26 27.96
C ILE A 5 28.90 37.21 26.65
N LEU A 6 29.56 37.55 25.54
CA LEU A 6 29.04 37.42 24.18
C LEU A 6 29.24 35.99 23.72
N LEU A 7 28.16 35.20 23.70
CA LEU A 7 28.17 33.88 23.11
C LEU A 7 28.04 34.03 21.58
N LEU A 8 29.16 33.94 20.87
CA LEU A 8 29.18 33.75 19.43
C LEU A 8 28.80 32.26 19.14
N SER A 9 27.53 32.04 18.83
CA SER A 9 27.11 30.78 18.21
C SER A 9 27.48 30.82 16.72
N SER A 10 28.65 30.29 16.37
CA SER A 10 29.01 30.02 14.99
C SER A 10 28.14 28.86 14.48
N ALA A 11 27.09 29.19 13.74
CA ALA A 11 26.33 28.21 12.96
C ALA A 11 27.24 27.69 11.84
N PHE A 12 27.84 26.52 12.06
CA PHE A 12 28.62 25.81 11.05
C PHE A 12 27.63 25.19 10.05
N LEU A 13 27.28 25.92 8.99
CA LEU A 13 26.54 25.40 7.87
C LEU A 13 27.44 24.45 7.09
N ILE A 14 27.39 23.15 7.44
CA ILE A 14 27.93 22.09 6.59
C ILE A 14 26.97 22.01 5.39
N SER A 15 27.33 22.65 4.29
CA SER A 15 26.72 22.40 3.00
C SER A 15 27.19 21.02 2.52
N MET A 16 26.52 19.96 2.98
CA MET A 16 26.61 18.67 2.34
C MET A 16 25.98 18.82 0.96
N ASN A 17 26.78 18.66 -0.11
CA ASN A 17 26.28 18.38 -1.43
C ASN A 17 25.68 16.97 -1.38
N ILE A 18 24.46 16.88 -0.85
CA ILE A 18 23.63 15.71 -0.98
C ILE A 18 23.16 15.77 -2.43
N SER A 19 23.74 14.96 -3.31
CA SER A 19 23.10 14.59 -4.57
C SER A 19 21.79 13.91 -4.17
N ALA A 20 20.74 14.69 -4.06
CA ALA A 20 19.43 14.20 -3.71
C ALA A 20 18.96 13.34 -4.89
N GLN A 21 19.11 12.03 -4.78
CA GLN A 21 18.29 11.15 -5.58
C GLN A 21 16.85 11.51 -5.25
N GLU A 22 16.15 12.10 -6.23
CA GLU A 22 14.83 12.64 -6.00
C GLU A 22 13.86 11.51 -5.65
N GLY A 23 13.28 11.56 -4.47
CA GLY A 23 12.18 10.69 -4.11
C GLY A 23 10.90 11.14 -4.79
N THR A 24 9.97 10.23 -4.99
CA THR A 24 8.70 10.48 -5.68
C THR A 24 7.55 10.50 -4.67
N PRO A 25 6.96 11.68 -4.37
CA PRO A 25 5.73 11.75 -3.60
C PRO A 25 4.55 11.22 -4.42
N SER A 26 3.54 10.69 -3.75
CA SER A 26 2.31 10.22 -4.37
C SER A 26 1.11 10.56 -3.49
N VAL A 27 0.07 11.13 -4.11
CA VAL A 27 -1.20 11.44 -3.44
C VAL A 27 -2.34 10.86 -4.25
N LYS A 28 -3.31 10.24 -3.58
CA LYS A 28 -4.52 9.74 -4.20
C LYS A 28 -5.70 9.97 -3.28
N ILE A 29 -6.70 10.70 -3.75
CA ILE A 29 -7.88 11.06 -2.98
C ILE A 29 -9.11 10.47 -3.64
N PHE A 30 -10.00 9.89 -2.84
CA PHE A 30 -11.33 9.46 -3.24
C PHE A 30 -12.35 10.28 -2.45
N SER A 31 -13.05 11.15 -3.16
CA SER A 31 -14.15 11.93 -2.65
C SER A 31 -15.33 11.84 -3.60
N ASN A 32 -16.52 11.94 -3.08
CA ASN A 32 -17.76 11.90 -3.85
C ASN A 32 -18.81 12.78 -3.20
N PHE A 33 -19.85 13.07 -3.97
CA PHE A 33 -21.09 13.61 -3.51
C PHE A 33 -22.15 12.49 -3.61
N ASN A 34 -22.77 12.16 -2.49
CA ASN A 34 -23.84 11.18 -2.42
C ASN A 34 -25.19 11.89 -2.45
N TYR A 35 -26.13 11.35 -3.21
CA TYR A 35 -27.51 11.78 -3.25
C TYR A 35 -28.41 10.54 -3.29
N ASP A 36 -29.24 10.36 -2.27
CA ASP A 36 -30.18 9.26 -2.22
C ASP A 36 -31.44 9.63 -3.00
N ILE A 37 -31.72 8.89 -4.05
CA ILE A 37 -32.91 9.06 -4.92
C ILE A 37 -34.03 8.12 -4.54
N SER A 38 -33.86 7.24 -3.55
CA SER A 38 -34.85 6.27 -3.09
C SER A 38 -35.78 6.82 -1.99
N THR A 39 -35.69 8.11 -1.69
CA THR A 39 -36.47 8.77 -0.65
C THR A 39 -37.96 8.79 -1.02
N GLU A 40 -38.82 8.43 -0.10
CA GLU A 40 -40.26 8.45 -0.29
C GLU A 40 -40.81 9.89 -0.41
N GLU A 41 -42.00 10.05 -1.00
CA GLU A 41 -42.61 11.35 -1.20
C GLU A 41 -42.89 12.03 0.15
N GLY A 42 -42.31 13.23 0.35
CA GLY A 42 -42.41 13.99 1.60
C GLY A 42 -41.23 13.86 2.54
N GLU A 43 -40.28 12.97 2.29
CA GLU A 43 -39.06 12.87 3.06
C GLU A 43 -37.92 13.69 2.42
N GLN A 44 -36.98 14.17 3.26
CA GLN A 44 -35.80 14.89 2.78
C GLN A 44 -34.74 13.91 2.30
N ALA A 45 -34.42 13.96 1.01
CA ALA A 45 -33.35 13.14 0.44
C ALA A 45 -32.01 13.39 1.13
N PHE A 46 -31.32 12.31 1.50
CA PHE A 46 -29.97 12.38 2.05
C PHE A 46 -28.98 12.90 1.00
N LYS A 47 -28.19 13.91 1.38
CA LYS A 47 -27.17 14.53 0.53
C LYS A 47 -25.92 14.79 1.35
N GLU A 48 -24.76 14.36 0.87
CA GLU A 48 -23.49 14.65 1.55
C GLU A 48 -22.29 14.71 0.60
N PHE A 49 -21.29 15.49 0.99
CA PHE A 49 -19.92 15.33 0.49
C PHE A 49 -19.19 14.32 1.36
N GLU A 50 -18.55 13.34 0.74
CA GLU A 50 -17.81 12.30 1.42
C GLU A 50 -16.34 12.32 1.00
N LEU A 51 -15.42 12.36 1.98
CA LEU A 51 -14.02 11.99 1.80
C LEU A 51 -13.86 10.51 2.16
N LYS A 52 -13.95 9.66 1.15
CA LYS A 52 -13.95 8.21 1.34
C LYS A 52 -12.59 7.70 1.78
N ARG A 53 -11.51 8.25 1.21
CA ARG A 53 -10.14 7.85 1.48
C ARG A 53 -9.10 8.79 0.89
N ALA A 54 -7.97 8.94 1.57
CA ALA A 54 -6.79 9.57 1.01
C ALA A 54 -5.56 8.68 1.23
N TYR A 55 -4.71 8.55 0.20
CA TYR A 55 -3.40 7.91 0.29
C TYR A 55 -2.32 8.98 0.15
N LEU A 56 -1.37 8.98 1.07
CA LEU A 56 -0.17 9.78 1.02
C LEU A 56 1.03 8.84 1.02
N GLY A 57 1.88 8.92 0.03
CA GLY A 57 3.03 8.03 -0.10
C GLY A 57 4.28 8.75 -0.57
N TYR A 58 5.41 8.10 -0.32
CA TYR A 58 6.71 8.51 -0.80
C TYR A 58 7.51 7.27 -1.19
N SER A 59 8.17 7.34 -2.34
CA SER A 59 9.08 6.29 -2.82
C SER A 59 10.45 6.88 -3.03
N TYR A 60 11.49 6.15 -2.63
CA TYR A 60 12.87 6.59 -2.74
C TYR A 60 13.74 5.44 -3.27
N ASN A 61 14.53 5.71 -4.31
CA ASN A 61 15.51 4.78 -4.81
C ASN A 61 16.82 5.03 -4.05
N ILE A 62 17.27 4.04 -3.29
CA ILE A 62 18.55 4.09 -2.55
C ILE A 62 19.70 3.95 -3.55
N ASP A 63 19.54 2.99 -4.48
CA ASP A 63 20.43 2.74 -5.60
C ASP A 63 19.68 2.02 -6.74
N GLU A 64 20.38 1.44 -7.69
CA GLU A 64 19.81 0.68 -8.82
C GLU A 64 19.08 -0.60 -8.39
N LYS A 65 19.49 -1.19 -7.25
CA LYS A 65 18.97 -2.47 -6.73
C LYS A 65 18.00 -2.29 -5.59
N PHE A 66 18.16 -1.24 -4.77
CA PHE A 66 17.37 -1.03 -3.57
C PHE A 66 16.48 0.20 -3.69
N SER A 67 15.24 0.04 -3.29
CA SER A 67 14.30 1.15 -3.13
C SER A 67 13.38 0.92 -1.94
N THR A 68 12.89 2.01 -1.37
CA THR A 68 11.95 1.99 -0.25
C THR A 68 10.66 2.71 -0.61
N LYS A 69 9.57 2.31 0.04
CA LYS A 69 8.28 2.96 -0.12
C LYS A 69 7.54 3.02 1.20
N ILE A 70 6.98 4.19 1.49
CA ILE A 70 6.01 4.37 2.57
C ILE A 70 4.68 4.83 1.99
N THR A 71 3.55 4.39 2.57
CA THR A 71 2.22 4.87 2.20
C THR A 71 1.32 4.84 3.42
N PHE A 72 0.72 5.99 3.74
CA PHE A 72 -0.37 6.11 4.69
C PHE A 72 -1.72 5.98 3.98
N ASP A 73 -2.65 5.32 4.63
CA ASP A 73 -4.04 5.15 4.21
C ASP A 73 -4.92 5.86 5.23
N VAL A 74 -5.44 7.02 4.85
CA VAL A 74 -6.30 7.85 5.70
C VAL A 74 -7.76 7.62 5.29
N GLY A 75 -8.59 7.25 6.25
CA GLY A 75 -10.02 7.03 6.03
C GLY A 75 -10.82 7.20 7.32
N SER A 76 -12.13 7.33 7.19
CA SER A 76 -13.03 7.34 8.34
C SER A 76 -13.00 6.02 9.10
N ASN A 77 -13.18 6.07 10.40
CA ASN A 77 -13.33 4.90 11.26
C ASN A 77 -14.45 5.10 12.29
N SER A 78 -14.83 4.01 12.93
CA SER A 78 -15.88 3.98 13.96
C SER A 78 -15.36 4.19 15.39
N THR A 79 -14.09 4.52 15.58
CA THR A 79 -13.43 4.54 16.92
C THR A 79 -13.31 5.92 17.54
N GLY A 80 -14.19 6.87 17.16
CA GLY A 80 -14.28 8.21 17.77
C GLY A 80 -13.38 9.28 17.15
N SER A 81 -12.53 8.95 16.16
CA SER A 81 -11.80 9.90 15.35
C SER A 81 -12.47 10.00 13.97
N ALA A 82 -12.66 11.22 13.45
CA ALA A 82 -13.23 11.42 12.12
C ALA A 82 -12.42 10.71 11.03
N TYR A 83 -11.07 10.78 11.13
CA TYR A 83 -10.16 10.13 10.21
C TYR A 83 -9.00 9.49 10.96
N THR A 84 -8.57 8.31 10.49
CA THR A 84 -7.39 7.60 11.03
C THR A 84 -6.40 7.33 9.89
N ALA A 85 -5.13 7.60 10.15
CA ALA A 85 -4.02 7.27 9.27
C ALA A 85 -3.44 5.91 9.66
N PHE A 86 -3.50 4.93 8.75
CA PHE A 86 -2.86 3.62 8.92
C PHE A 86 -1.60 3.56 8.07
N LEU A 87 -0.53 2.99 8.61
CA LEU A 87 0.67 2.66 7.85
C LEU A 87 0.38 1.46 6.95
N LYS A 88 0.08 1.73 5.68
CA LYS A 88 -0.32 0.69 4.73
C LYS A 88 0.85 0.01 4.04
N ILE A 89 1.86 0.79 3.69
CA ILE A 89 3.10 0.29 3.09
C ILE A 89 4.28 0.90 3.84
N ALA A 90 5.23 0.08 4.22
CA ALA A 90 6.56 0.47 4.73
C ALA A 90 7.50 -0.67 4.34
N SER A 91 8.09 -0.59 3.16
CA SER A 91 8.78 -1.73 2.55
C SER A 91 10.11 -1.35 1.93
N LEU A 92 11.04 -2.28 2.04
CA LEU A 92 12.28 -2.31 1.28
C LEU A 92 12.11 -3.26 0.10
N LYS A 93 12.43 -2.81 -1.08
CA LYS A 93 12.46 -3.59 -2.31
C LYS A 93 13.91 -3.82 -2.72
N TRP A 94 14.24 -5.05 -3.05
CA TRP A 94 15.52 -5.48 -3.59
C TRP A 94 15.35 -6.14 -4.95
N LYS A 95 15.93 -5.55 -5.99
CA LYS A 95 16.11 -6.17 -7.30
C LYS A 95 17.36 -7.04 -7.27
N ALA A 96 17.22 -8.29 -6.89
CA ALA A 96 18.36 -9.21 -6.80
C ALA A 96 18.94 -9.54 -8.19
N SER A 97 18.08 -9.50 -9.23
CA SER A 97 18.47 -9.58 -10.64
C SER A 97 17.39 -8.96 -11.52
N ASP A 98 17.58 -8.94 -12.84
CA ASP A 98 16.55 -8.49 -13.80
C ASP A 98 15.26 -9.34 -13.77
N LYS A 99 15.36 -10.56 -13.23
CA LYS A 99 14.24 -11.50 -13.12
C LYS A 99 13.69 -11.64 -11.71
N LEU A 100 14.48 -11.34 -10.67
CA LEU A 100 14.12 -11.60 -9.28
C LEU A 100 14.02 -10.32 -8.48
N THR A 101 12.85 -10.09 -7.88
CA THR A 101 12.59 -8.96 -6.98
C THR A 101 12.00 -9.47 -5.67
N LEU A 102 12.53 -8.97 -4.56
CA LEU A 102 12.01 -9.22 -3.22
C LEU A 102 11.49 -7.91 -2.62
N ASN A 103 10.44 -8.00 -1.80
CA ASN A 103 9.98 -6.88 -0.98
C ASN A 103 9.75 -7.38 0.43
N SER A 104 10.23 -6.66 1.44
CA SER A 104 10.06 -6.99 2.85
C SER A 104 9.53 -5.80 3.63
N GLY A 105 8.86 -6.07 4.75
CA GLY A 105 8.20 -5.10 5.61
C GLY A 105 6.68 -5.12 5.45
N MET A 106 6.00 -3.98 5.64
CA MET A 106 4.57 -3.86 5.35
C MET A 106 4.38 -3.75 3.83
N VAL A 107 4.03 -4.86 3.20
CA VAL A 107 4.01 -5.04 1.74
C VAL A 107 2.59 -5.17 1.19
N GLY A 108 2.37 -4.76 -0.05
CA GLY A 108 1.12 -5.03 -0.76
C GLY A 108 0.98 -6.51 -1.12
N THR A 109 -0.17 -7.13 -0.82
CA THR A 109 -0.42 -8.54 -1.11
C THR A 109 -0.59 -8.79 -2.61
N LYS A 110 -0.08 -9.90 -3.10
CA LYS A 110 0.09 -10.14 -4.54
C LYS A 110 -1.22 -10.25 -5.30
N ASN A 111 -2.11 -11.12 -4.84
CA ASN A 111 -3.38 -11.33 -5.55
C ASN A 111 -4.29 -10.12 -5.45
N PHE A 112 -4.35 -9.47 -4.29
CA PHE A 112 -5.15 -8.24 -4.12
C PHE A 112 -4.71 -7.14 -5.10
N LYS A 113 -3.41 -6.90 -5.21
CA LYS A 113 -2.85 -5.93 -6.15
C LYS A 113 -3.19 -6.26 -7.61
N PHE A 114 -3.15 -7.54 -7.98
CA PHE A 114 -3.52 -7.99 -9.31
C PHE A 114 -5.01 -7.72 -9.60
N MET A 115 -5.90 -8.12 -8.67
CA MET A 115 -7.35 -7.92 -8.80
C MET A 115 -7.74 -6.44 -8.85
N GLU A 116 -7.17 -5.60 -8.00
CA GLU A 116 -7.40 -4.15 -8.01
C GLU A 116 -6.97 -3.51 -9.34
N LYS A 117 -5.81 -3.91 -9.86
CA LYS A 117 -5.32 -3.43 -11.16
C LYS A 117 -6.23 -3.89 -12.31
N SER A 118 -6.69 -5.13 -12.29
CA SER A 118 -7.58 -5.69 -13.31
C SER A 118 -8.97 -5.05 -13.26
N TRP A 119 -9.49 -4.76 -12.06
CA TRP A 119 -10.73 -4.05 -11.87
C TRP A 119 -10.67 -2.62 -12.43
N GLY A 120 -9.61 -1.87 -12.13
CA GLY A 120 -9.32 -0.54 -12.67
C GLY A 120 -10.32 0.57 -12.30
N ARG A 121 -11.42 0.25 -11.62
CA ARG A 121 -12.55 1.16 -11.33
C ARG A 121 -12.76 1.40 -9.84
N ARG A 122 -11.66 1.43 -9.08
CA ARG A 122 -11.68 1.63 -7.63
C ARG A 122 -12.34 2.95 -7.21
N TYR A 123 -12.40 3.92 -8.11
CA TYR A 123 -13.07 5.21 -7.91
C TYR A 123 -14.60 5.09 -7.91
N ILE A 124 -15.18 4.07 -8.51
CA ILE A 124 -16.61 3.77 -8.46
C ILE A 124 -16.89 2.88 -7.25
N GLU A 125 -16.27 1.70 -7.18
CA GLU A 125 -16.52 0.71 -6.14
C GLU A 125 -15.25 -0.11 -5.88
N LYS A 126 -15.20 -0.76 -4.72
CA LYS A 126 -14.17 -1.75 -4.37
C LYS A 126 -14.21 -2.93 -5.34
N SER A 127 -13.05 -3.55 -5.56
CA SER A 127 -13.03 -4.87 -6.21
C SER A 127 -13.78 -5.90 -5.36
N ALA A 128 -14.26 -6.99 -5.96
CA ALA A 128 -14.97 -8.05 -5.23
C ALA A 128 -14.15 -8.55 -4.04
N GLN A 129 -12.85 -8.76 -4.22
CA GLN A 129 -11.95 -9.22 -3.16
C GLN A 129 -11.88 -8.24 -1.97
N ASP A 130 -11.88 -6.92 -2.20
CA ASP A 130 -11.90 -5.90 -1.16
C ASP A 130 -13.28 -5.77 -0.52
N LYS A 131 -14.33 -5.80 -1.33
CA LYS A 131 -15.72 -5.66 -0.87
C LYS A 131 -16.12 -6.78 0.08
N TYR A 132 -15.79 -8.02 -0.27
CA TYR A 132 -16.12 -9.22 0.51
C TYR A 132 -15.03 -9.61 1.51
N LYS A 133 -13.97 -8.79 1.66
CA LYS A 133 -12.89 -9.00 2.64
C LYS A 133 -12.21 -10.38 2.51
N TRP A 134 -12.03 -10.90 1.29
CA TRP A 134 -11.38 -12.19 1.05
C TRP A 134 -9.88 -12.14 1.34
N ALA A 135 -9.26 -10.96 1.22
CA ALA A 135 -7.86 -10.74 1.58
C ALA A 135 -7.61 -9.28 1.97
N ASN A 136 -6.55 -9.06 2.74
CA ASN A 136 -6.05 -7.72 3.03
C ASN A 136 -5.23 -7.18 1.86
N SER A 137 -5.30 -5.87 1.62
CA SER A 137 -4.54 -5.22 0.53
C SER A 137 -3.05 -5.06 0.83
N ALA A 138 -2.66 -5.11 2.10
CA ALA A 138 -1.28 -5.06 2.57
C ALA A 138 -1.16 -5.79 3.91
N ASP A 139 0.04 -6.31 4.19
CA ASP A 139 0.34 -7.06 5.40
C ASP A 139 1.86 -7.05 5.66
N LEU A 140 2.26 -7.38 6.89
CA LEU A 140 3.66 -7.49 7.26
C LEU A 140 4.22 -8.84 6.79
N GLY A 141 5.37 -8.81 6.11
CA GLY A 141 6.05 -10.02 5.64
C GLY A 141 6.95 -9.81 4.44
N LEU A 142 7.05 -10.84 3.63
CA LEU A 142 7.92 -10.93 2.45
C LEU A 142 7.11 -11.29 1.22
N THR A 143 7.41 -10.63 0.10
CA THR A 143 6.92 -11.05 -1.23
C THR A 143 8.07 -11.18 -2.20
N VAL A 144 7.92 -12.14 -3.12
CA VAL A 144 8.90 -12.44 -4.17
C VAL A 144 8.20 -12.38 -5.52
N ASP A 145 8.83 -11.76 -6.49
CA ASP A 145 8.43 -11.77 -7.89
C ASP A 145 9.55 -12.39 -8.73
N TYR A 146 9.23 -13.36 -9.56
CA TYR A 146 10.16 -13.98 -10.48
C TYR A 146 9.62 -13.97 -11.91
N LYS A 147 10.38 -13.35 -12.82
CA LYS A 147 10.07 -13.28 -14.24
C LYS A 147 10.71 -14.46 -14.96
N ILE A 148 9.90 -15.43 -15.37
CA ILE A 148 10.36 -16.59 -16.15
C ILE A 148 10.67 -16.12 -17.58
N SER A 149 9.71 -15.42 -18.20
CA SER A 149 9.80 -14.84 -19.53
C SER A 149 9.01 -13.53 -19.59
N ASP A 150 8.94 -12.87 -20.76
CA ASP A 150 8.11 -11.67 -20.93
C ASP A 150 6.60 -11.95 -20.73
N ASN A 151 6.20 -13.19 -20.95
CA ASN A 151 4.81 -13.62 -20.88
C ASN A 151 4.46 -14.41 -19.62
N ILE A 152 5.44 -14.89 -18.86
CA ILE A 152 5.20 -15.75 -17.70
C ILE A 152 5.93 -15.18 -16.48
N SER A 153 5.20 -14.99 -15.39
CA SER A 153 5.77 -14.60 -14.11
C SER A 153 5.18 -15.41 -12.96
N LEU A 154 6.01 -15.67 -11.97
CA LEU A 154 5.65 -16.27 -10.69
C LEU A 154 5.69 -15.19 -9.61
N ASP A 155 4.90 -15.36 -8.59
CA ASP A 155 5.03 -14.63 -7.34
C ASP A 155 4.75 -15.55 -6.14
N ALA A 156 5.40 -15.21 -5.02
CA ALA A 156 5.18 -15.85 -3.74
C ALA A 156 5.06 -14.81 -2.65
N GLN A 157 4.41 -15.17 -1.56
CA GLN A 157 4.30 -14.33 -0.36
C GLN A 157 4.26 -15.18 0.90
N VAL A 158 4.89 -14.64 1.97
CA VAL A 158 4.76 -15.12 3.34
C VAL A 158 4.46 -13.91 4.21
N LEU A 159 3.31 -13.90 4.85
CA LEU A 159 2.74 -12.77 5.56
C LEU A 159 2.23 -13.20 6.93
N ASN A 160 2.11 -12.26 7.87
CA ASN A 160 1.52 -12.57 9.18
C ASN A 160 0.03 -12.97 9.05
N GLY A 161 -0.74 -12.31 8.19
CA GLY A 161 -2.14 -12.69 7.90
C GLY A 161 -3.18 -11.71 8.42
N GLU A 162 -2.88 -10.87 9.42
CA GLU A 162 -3.83 -9.94 10.04
C GLU A 162 -4.18 -8.73 9.17
N GLY A 163 -3.24 -8.31 8.33
CA GLY A 163 -3.34 -7.10 7.54
C GLY A 163 -2.91 -5.83 8.29
N TYR A 164 -2.61 -4.77 7.53
CA TYR A 164 -2.00 -3.54 8.02
C TYR A 164 -2.85 -2.70 8.99
N LYS A 165 -4.13 -3.01 9.16
CA LYS A 165 -5.06 -2.27 10.07
C LYS A 165 -5.19 -2.91 11.44
N LYS A 166 -4.58 -4.05 11.65
CA LYS A 166 -4.65 -4.80 12.90
C LYS A 166 -3.27 -4.91 13.54
N THR A 167 -3.26 -5.11 14.84
CA THR A 167 -2.06 -5.50 15.57
C THR A 167 -1.60 -6.85 15.06
N GLN A 168 -0.31 -6.98 14.81
CA GLN A 168 0.28 -8.22 14.33
C GLN A 168 0.36 -9.22 15.50
N ALA A 169 -0.15 -10.43 15.29
CA ALA A 169 -0.10 -11.49 16.28
C ALA A 169 1.30 -12.12 16.32
N SER A 170 1.72 -12.56 17.50
CA SER A 170 2.98 -13.28 17.73
C SER A 170 2.77 -14.79 17.89
N ASN A 171 1.75 -15.36 17.21
CA ASN A 171 1.38 -16.76 17.32
C ASN A 171 2.23 -17.71 16.45
N GLY A 172 3.17 -17.18 15.65
CA GLY A 172 4.03 -17.96 14.77
C GLY A 172 3.32 -18.55 13.52
N LEU A 173 2.06 -18.18 13.28
CA LEU A 173 1.31 -18.62 12.11
C LEU A 173 1.49 -17.63 10.96
N PHE A 174 1.79 -18.13 9.76
CA PHE A 174 1.99 -17.31 8.57
C PHE A 174 1.00 -17.67 7.47
N ARG A 175 0.53 -16.66 6.76
CA ARG A 175 -0.21 -16.84 5.52
C ARG A 175 0.76 -17.00 4.37
N GLY A 176 0.75 -18.15 3.70
CA GLY A 176 1.50 -18.43 2.48
C GLY A 176 0.67 -18.18 1.23
N GLY A 177 1.29 -17.74 0.15
CA GLY A 177 0.62 -17.60 -1.14
C GLY A 177 1.57 -17.81 -2.31
N LEU A 178 1.05 -18.43 -3.39
CA LEU A 178 1.75 -18.62 -4.65
C LEU A 178 0.86 -18.16 -5.79
N GLY A 179 1.45 -17.54 -6.81
CA GLY A 179 0.74 -17.09 -7.99
C GLY A 179 1.55 -17.31 -9.26
N ILE A 180 0.87 -17.67 -10.33
CA ILE A 180 1.42 -17.69 -11.68
C ILE A 180 0.54 -16.83 -12.59
N THR A 181 1.17 -16.00 -13.41
CA THR A 181 0.50 -15.10 -14.33
C THR A 181 1.00 -15.34 -15.74
N PHE A 182 0.07 -15.53 -16.68
CA PHE A 182 0.32 -15.72 -18.10
C PHE A 182 -0.27 -14.54 -18.89
N LYS A 183 0.54 -13.82 -19.62
CA LYS A 183 0.13 -12.79 -20.59
C LYS A 183 0.02 -13.45 -21.95
N THR A 184 -1.17 -13.92 -22.33
CA THR A 184 -1.39 -14.62 -23.59
C THR A 184 -1.49 -13.65 -24.78
N SER A 185 -1.93 -12.42 -24.54
CA SER A 185 -1.96 -11.35 -25.54
C SER A 185 -2.00 -9.96 -24.84
N SER A 186 -2.02 -8.90 -25.62
CA SER A 186 -2.24 -7.54 -25.10
C SER A 186 -3.60 -7.35 -24.39
N LYS A 187 -4.57 -8.23 -24.69
CA LYS A 187 -5.95 -8.14 -24.16
C LYS A 187 -6.29 -9.21 -23.13
N LEU A 188 -5.51 -10.30 -23.04
CA LEU A 188 -5.81 -11.42 -22.16
C LEU A 188 -4.64 -11.74 -21.25
N THR A 189 -4.91 -11.69 -19.96
CA THR A 189 -4.00 -12.15 -18.91
C THR A 189 -4.73 -13.15 -18.04
N LEU A 190 -4.15 -14.34 -17.87
CA LEU A 190 -4.63 -15.38 -16.97
C LEU A 190 -3.78 -15.40 -15.72
N ARG A 191 -4.42 -15.61 -14.56
CA ARG A 191 -3.74 -15.76 -13.28
C ARG A 191 -4.33 -16.92 -12.49
N LEU A 192 -3.47 -17.79 -12.02
CA LEU A 192 -3.78 -18.79 -10.99
C LEU A 192 -3.12 -18.33 -9.69
N HIS A 193 -3.84 -18.44 -8.59
CA HIS A 193 -3.34 -18.06 -7.28
C HIS A 193 -3.91 -18.97 -6.20
N GLN A 194 -3.06 -19.38 -5.26
CA GLN A 194 -3.41 -20.18 -4.10
C GLN A 194 -2.89 -19.48 -2.84
N ASP A 195 -3.76 -19.27 -1.86
CA ASP A 195 -3.42 -18.83 -0.50
C ASP A 195 -3.72 -19.95 0.51
N ILE A 196 -2.85 -20.06 1.49
CA ILE A 196 -3.03 -20.95 2.64
C ILE A 196 -2.88 -20.10 3.90
N THR A 197 -3.92 -20.11 4.72
CA THR A 197 -3.91 -19.49 6.05
C THR A 197 -4.12 -20.59 7.09
N PRO A 198 -3.16 -20.84 7.98
CA PRO A 198 -3.37 -21.77 9.09
C PRO A 198 -4.54 -21.32 9.95
N ARG A 199 -5.31 -22.26 10.46
CA ARG A 199 -6.32 -21.98 11.49
C ARG A 199 -5.66 -22.15 12.85
N SER A 200 -5.86 -21.18 13.74
CA SER A 200 -5.55 -21.28 15.17
C SER A 200 -6.58 -22.18 15.88
#